data_1f454e230fa329ae656e5c35f0f24993
#
_entry.id   1f454e230fa329ae656e5c35f0f24993
#
_cell.length_a   1.000
_cell.length_b   1.000
_cell.length_c   1.000
_cell.angle_alpha   90.00
_cell.angle_beta   90.00
_cell.angle_gamma   90.00
#
_symmetry.space_group_name_H-M   'P 1'
#
loop_
_entity.id
_entity.type
_entity.pdbx_description
1 polymer ?
#
loop_
_entity_poly.entity_id
_entity_poly.type
_entity_poly.pdbx_seq_one_letter_code
_entity_poly.pdbx_strand_id
1 'polypeptide(L)'
;MNDLTLTLHPIAVIHTPYKEKFSVPRQPDLVQDGIGIVELLPPYNSPEAVRGLEQFSHLWLIFQFDKVPHGKWQSTVRRPRLGGNQRVGVFASRATHRPNPLGLSKVELRQVECIHGRVFLHLGSVDLVDGTPIFDIKPYIAYADSEPEAKSSFAQEKPPAKLNVEFTEIAQSAVEKYHKTDRT
;
A
#
# COMPACT_ATOMS: atom_id res chain seq x y z
N MET A 1 -7.43 7.27 34.10
CA MET A 1 -6.84 6.48 33.01
C MET A 1 -5.51 7.11 32.68
N ASN A 2 -4.42 6.37 32.76
CA ASN A 2 -3.13 6.89 32.29
C ASN A 2 -3.28 7.19 30.80
N ASP A 3 -2.91 8.39 30.39
CA ASP A 3 -2.92 8.81 28.97
C ASP A 3 -1.82 8.02 28.26
N LEU A 4 -2.21 6.87 27.65
CA LEU A 4 -1.33 5.99 26.91
C LEU A 4 -1.19 6.57 25.49
N THR A 5 -0.26 7.51 25.34
CA THR A 5 0.09 8.12 24.07
C THR A 5 1.38 7.48 23.53
N LEU A 6 1.35 7.01 22.29
CA LEU A 6 2.52 6.52 21.55
C LEU A 6 2.87 7.50 20.44
N THR A 7 4.10 7.96 20.42
CA THR A 7 4.63 8.75 19.30
C THR A 7 5.35 7.82 18.31
N LEU A 8 4.90 7.83 17.06
CA LEU A 8 5.52 7.07 15.97
C LEU A 8 6.31 8.02 15.07
N HIS A 9 7.50 7.58 14.65
CA HIS A 9 8.33 8.30 13.68
C HIS A 9 8.36 7.51 12.37
N PRO A 10 8.20 8.17 11.20
CA PRO A 10 8.35 7.49 9.91
C PRO A 10 9.77 6.92 9.77
N ILE A 11 9.84 5.65 9.40
CA ILE A 11 11.12 4.97 9.09
C ILE A 11 11.43 5.00 7.61
N ALA A 12 10.41 5.26 6.78
CA ALA A 12 10.54 5.28 5.32
C ALA A 12 9.43 6.12 4.69
N VAL A 13 9.61 6.44 3.42
CA VAL A 13 8.61 7.03 2.53
C VAL A 13 8.45 6.14 1.30
N ILE A 14 7.23 5.99 0.81
CA ILE A 14 7.00 5.27 -0.44
C ILE A 14 6.85 6.25 -1.62
N HIS A 15 7.48 5.91 -2.73
CA HIS A 15 7.35 6.57 -4.03
C HIS A 15 6.51 5.70 -4.96
N THR A 16 5.42 6.25 -5.51
CA THR A 16 4.52 5.55 -6.42
C THR A 16 4.06 6.47 -7.56
N PRO A 17 3.53 5.93 -8.67
CA PRO A 17 2.91 6.72 -9.71
C PRO A 17 1.57 7.35 -9.27
N TYR A 18 1.02 6.95 -8.12
CA TYR A 18 -0.29 7.38 -7.65
C TYR A 18 -0.19 8.69 -6.85
N LYS A 19 -0.38 9.81 -7.50
CA LYS A 19 -0.27 11.14 -6.86
C LYS A 19 -1.50 11.51 -6.04
N GLU A 20 -2.65 10.88 -6.30
CA GLU A 20 -3.92 11.19 -5.66
C GLU A 20 -4.65 9.93 -5.16
N LYS A 21 -5.41 10.09 -4.06
CA LYS A 21 -6.15 9.00 -3.39
C LYS A 21 -7.14 8.24 -4.29
N PHE A 22 -7.65 8.85 -5.35
CA PHE A 22 -8.61 8.21 -6.24
C PHE A 22 -7.96 7.43 -7.39
N SER A 23 -6.67 7.62 -7.64
CA SER A 23 -5.89 6.85 -8.62
C SER A 23 -5.31 5.56 -8.05
N VAL A 24 -5.34 5.41 -6.72
CA VAL A 24 -4.76 4.25 -6.04
C VAL A 24 -5.69 3.03 -6.12
N PRO A 25 -5.16 1.83 -6.37
CA PRO A 25 -5.92 0.59 -6.24
C PRO A 25 -6.54 0.46 -4.84
N ARG A 26 -7.77 -0.04 -4.74
CA ARG A 26 -8.49 -0.14 -3.44
C ARG A 26 -7.93 -1.18 -2.50
N GLN A 27 -7.19 -2.13 -2.99
CA GLN A 27 -6.50 -3.20 -2.25
C GLN A 27 -5.27 -3.63 -3.04
N PRO A 28 -4.23 -4.14 -2.36
CA PRO A 28 -3.14 -4.86 -3.01
C PRO A 28 -3.69 -5.99 -3.89
N ASP A 29 -2.90 -6.45 -4.84
CA ASP A 29 -3.24 -7.55 -5.76
C ASP A 29 -4.44 -7.30 -6.72
N LEU A 30 -5.05 -6.11 -6.71
CA LEU A 30 -6.02 -5.71 -7.74
C LEU A 30 -5.35 -5.23 -9.03
N VAL A 31 -4.14 -4.69 -8.93
CA VAL A 31 -3.29 -4.25 -10.05
C VAL A 31 -1.91 -4.85 -9.86
N GLN A 32 -1.60 -5.89 -10.63
CA GLN A 32 -0.32 -6.60 -10.52
C GLN A 32 0.88 -5.74 -10.92
N ASP A 33 0.69 -4.81 -11.86
CA ASP A 33 1.71 -3.89 -12.34
C ASP A 33 1.86 -2.61 -11.48
N GLY A 34 1.13 -2.53 -10.37
CA GLY A 34 1.28 -1.45 -9.41
C GLY A 34 2.66 -1.48 -8.76
N ILE A 35 3.58 -0.62 -9.22
CA ILE A 35 4.94 -0.54 -8.70
C ILE A 35 5.07 0.57 -7.65
N GLY A 36 6.00 0.37 -6.72
CA GLY A 36 6.39 1.39 -5.74
C GLY A 36 7.80 1.14 -5.25
N ILE A 37 8.43 2.18 -4.75
CA ILE A 37 9.76 2.13 -4.15
C ILE A 37 9.66 2.71 -2.74
N VAL A 38 9.96 1.91 -1.73
CA VAL A 38 10.11 2.39 -0.36
C VAL A 38 11.55 2.81 -0.16
N GLU A 39 11.77 4.06 0.20
CA GLU A 39 13.06 4.61 0.58
C GLU A 39 13.14 4.71 2.10
N LEU A 40 14.12 4.02 2.71
CA LEU A 40 14.36 4.12 4.15
C LEU A 40 15.00 5.47 4.48
N LEU A 41 14.53 6.08 5.57
CA LEU A 41 15.00 7.39 6.05
C LEU A 41 16.09 7.24 7.13
N PRO A 42 17.04 8.19 7.24
CA PRO A 42 17.96 8.23 8.37
C PRO A 42 17.21 8.38 9.72
N PRO A 43 17.64 7.71 10.80
CA PRO A 43 18.82 6.83 10.90
C PRO A 43 18.53 5.35 10.54
N TYR A 44 17.36 5.04 9.99
CA TYR A 44 16.89 3.65 9.76
C TYR A 44 17.37 3.04 8.45
N ASN A 45 18.06 3.82 7.60
CA ASN A 45 18.53 3.45 6.26
C ASN A 45 19.83 2.59 6.26
N SER A 46 20.04 1.81 7.32
CA SER A 46 21.18 0.90 7.39
C SER A 46 20.93 -0.36 6.57
N PRO A 47 21.89 -0.84 5.74
CA PRO A 47 21.82 -2.14 5.08
C PRO A 47 21.62 -3.32 6.04
N GLU A 48 22.10 -3.18 7.28
CA GLU A 48 21.90 -4.19 8.32
C GLU A 48 20.42 -4.35 8.72
N ALA A 49 19.63 -3.29 8.65
CA ALA A 49 18.21 -3.32 8.98
C ALA A 49 17.37 -4.14 7.98
N VAL A 50 17.88 -4.36 6.78
CA VAL A 50 17.21 -5.12 5.71
C VAL A 50 17.91 -6.44 5.38
N ARG A 51 18.95 -6.82 6.16
CA ARG A 51 19.66 -8.08 5.95
C ARG A 51 18.71 -9.27 6.02
N GLY A 52 18.68 -10.10 4.98
CA GLY A 52 17.83 -11.28 4.89
C GLY A 52 16.40 -10.98 4.40
N LEU A 53 16.03 -9.72 4.19
CA LEU A 53 14.69 -9.35 3.73
C LEU A 53 14.42 -9.87 2.31
N GLU A 54 15.45 -9.97 1.48
CA GLU A 54 15.42 -10.50 0.12
C GLU A 54 14.98 -11.99 0.02
N GLN A 55 14.95 -12.69 1.14
CA GLN A 55 14.48 -14.09 1.22
C GLN A 55 12.94 -14.18 1.31
N PHE A 56 12.26 -13.05 1.50
CA PHE A 56 10.80 -12.98 1.60
C PHE A 56 10.20 -12.44 0.31
N SER A 57 9.13 -13.07 -0.16
CA SER A 57 8.40 -12.62 -1.37
C SER A 57 7.42 -11.49 -1.10
N HIS A 58 6.94 -11.34 0.15
CA HIS A 58 5.94 -10.35 0.52
C HIS A 58 6.25 -9.73 1.87
N LEU A 59 5.79 -8.48 2.01
CA LEU A 59 5.94 -7.68 3.22
C LEU A 59 4.59 -7.10 3.66
N TRP A 60 4.45 -6.87 4.96
CA TRP A 60 3.49 -5.96 5.54
C TRP A 60 4.11 -4.57 5.65
N LEU A 61 3.42 -3.56 5.13
CA LEU A 61 3.70 -2.15 5.37
C LEU A 61 2.69 -1.59 6.35
N ILE A 62 3.16 -1.00 7.45
CA ILE A 62 2.35 -0.24 8.40
C ILE A 62 2.60 1.23 8.11
N PHE A 63 1.55 1.98 7.77
CA PHE A 63 1.65 3.35 7.29
C PHE A 63 0.53 4.24 7.84
N GLN A 64 0.64 5.53 7.63
CA GLN A 64 -0.39 6.49 7.99
C GLN A 64 -1.19 6.94 6.75
N PHE A 65 -2.51 7.05 6.92
CA PHE A 65 -3.34 7.79 5.96
C PHE A 65 -3.15 9.30 6.17
N ASP A 66 -2.01 9.83 5.72
CA ASP A 66 -1.57 11.22 5.93
C ASP A 66 -2.46 12.27 5.23
N LYS A 67 -3.20 11.87 4.18
CA LYS A 67 -4.15 12.74 3.45
C LYS A 67 -5.53 12.82 4.12
N VAL A 68 -5.69 12.27 5.33
CA VAL A 68 -6.94 12.34 6.11
C VAL A 68 -6.79 13.40 7.19
N PRO A 69 -7.74 14.33 7.35
CA PRO A 69 -7.69 15.33 8.41
C PRO A 69 -7.61 14.68 9.81
N HIS A 70 -6.64 15.12 10.60
CA HIS A 70 -6.47 14.64 11.96
C HIS A 70 -7.71 14.93 12.83
N GLY A 71 -8.01 14.01 13.76
CA GLY A 71 -9.07 14.17 14.75
C GLY A 71 -10.51 13.99 14.25
N LYS A 72 -10.69 13.71 12.97
CA LYS A 72 -12.02 13.50 12.37
C LYS A 72 -12.29 12.02 12.09
N TRP A 73 -12.33 11.20 13.13
CA TRP A 73 -12.78 9.83 12.97
C TRP A 73 -14.31 9.73 12.93
N GLN A 74 -14.82 8.66 12.35
CA GLN A 74 -16.26 8.37 12.31
C GLN A 74 -16.51 6.97 12.83
N SER A 75 -17.48 6.83 13.74
CA SER A 75 -17.86 5.52 14.30
C SER A 75 -18.45 4.57 13.25
N THR A 76 -19.06 5.12 12.20
CA THR A 76 -19.63 4.34 11.10
C THR A 76 -19.25 4.94 9.74
N VAL A 77 -19.08 4.07 8.75
CA VAL A 77 -18.74 4.46 7.37
C VAL A 77 -19.73 3.86 6.38
N ARG A 78 -19.94 4.55 5.25
CA ARG A 78 -20.71 4.05 4.11
C ARG A 78 -19.84 3.15 3.26
N ARG A 79 -20.39 2.06 2.76
CA ARG A 79 -19.67 1.13 1.88
C ARG A 79 -20.13 1.24 0.44
N PRO A 80 -19.26 1.66 -0.48
CA PRO A 80 -19.62 1.76 -1.91
C PRO A 80 -20.03 0.40 -2.53
N ARG A 81 -19.43 -0.71 -2.07
CA ARG A 81 -19.73 -2.07 -2.56
C ARG A 81 -21.14 -2.57 -2.22
N LEU A 82 -21.80 -1.97 -1.23
CA LEU A 82 -23.17 -2.30 -0.82
C LEU A 82 -24.19 -1.24 -1.28
N GLY A 83 -23.95 -0.60 -2.44
CA GLY A 83 -24.83 0.43 -2.98
C GLY A 83 -24.76 1.77 -2.24
N GLY A 84 -23.82 1.96 -1.32
CA GLY A 84 -23.57 3.22 -0.62
C GLY A 84 -24.56 3.60 0.47
N ASN A 85 -25.67 2.86 0.65
CA ASN A 85 -26.69 3.18 1.64
C ASN A 85 -26.49 2.50 2.99
N GLN A 86 -25.84 1.35 3.02
CA GLN A 86 -25.55 0.64 4.26
C GLN A 86 -24.33 1.24 4.98
N ARG A 87 -24.52 1.54 6.26
CA ARG A 87 -23.43 1.94 7.15
C ARG A 87 -22.95 0.75 7.98
N VAL A 88 -21.66 0.71 8.24
CA VAL A 88 -21.06 -0.29 9.12
C VAL A 88 -20.12 0.38 10.09
N GLY A 89 -19.81 -0.28 11.20
CA GLY A 89 -18.80 0.20 12.14
C GLY A 89 -17.43 0.39 11.45
N VAL A 90 -16.70 1.42 11.86
CA VAL A 90 -15.39 1.72 11.29
C VAL A 90 -14.42 0.53 11.43
N PHE A 91 -14.51 -0.20 12.55
CA PHE A 91 -13.68 -1.38 12.80
C PHE A 91 -14.10 -2.62 12.00
N ALA A 92 -15.33 -2.63 11.45
CA ALA A 92 -15.77 -3.63 10.47
C ALA A 92 -15.44 -3.21 9.02
N SER A 93 -14.47 -2.34 8.82
CA SER A 93 -14.05 -1.82 7.53
C SER A 93 -12.54 -1.49 7.52
N ARG A 94 -11.99 -1.28 6.32
CA ARG A 94 -10.64 -0.73 6.12
C ARG A 94 -10.69 0.76 5.72
N ALA A 95 -11.70 1.50 6.21
CA ALA A 95 -11.82 2.93 5.96
C ALA A 95 -10.69 3.72 6.61
N THR A 96 -10.34 4.85 6.01
CA THR A 96 -9.21 5.70 6.41
C THR A 96 -9.51 6.60 7.62
N HIS A 97 -10.81 6.96 7.83
CA HIS A 97 -11.25 7.83 8.94
C HIS A 97 -11.40 7.05 10.25
N ARG A 98 -10.25 6.61 10.76
CA ARG A 98 -10.12 5.79 11.99
C ARG A 98 -9.62 6.66 13.15
N PRO A 99 -9.82 6.24 14.43
CA PRO A 99 -9.25 6.95 15.58
C PRO A 99 -7.73 7.14 15.43
N ASN A 100 -7.02 6.07 15.09
CA ASN A 100 -5.62 6.09 14.65
C ASN A 100 -5.62 5.78 13.16
N PRO A 101 -5.30 6.75 12.28
CA PRO A 101 -5.40 6.57 10.83
C PRO A 101 -4.23 5.75 10.27
N LEU A 102 -4.05 4.54 10.83
CA LEU A 102 -3.05 3.58 10.38
C LEU A 102 -3.61 2.66 9.31
N GLY A 103 -2.81 2.39 8.31
CA GLY A 103 -3.03 1.41 7.27
C GLY A 103 -2.10 0.22 7.40
N LEU A 104 -2.52 -0.90 6.81
CA LEU A 104 -1.75 -2.13 6.69
C LEU A 104 -1.96 -2.68 5.27
N SER A 105 -0.88 -2.84 4.51
CA SER A 105 -0.91 -3.40 3.17
C SER A 105 0.11 -4.50 3.01
N LYS A 106 -0.34 -5.62 2.42
CA LYS A 106 0.53 -6.70 1.97
C LYS A 106 1.02 -6.35 0.56
N VAL A 107 2.32 -6.25 0.37
CA VAL A 107 2.96 -5.91 -0.90
C VAL A 107 3.95 -6.99 -1.32
N GLU A 108 4.15 -7.15 -2.63
CA GLU A 108 5.19 -8.01 -3.18
C GLU A 108 6.55 -7.31 -3.01
N LEU A 109 7.56 -8.02 -2.48
CA LEU A 109 8.95 -7.57 -2.49
C LEU A 109 9.63 -8.11 -3.75
N ARG A 110 10.08 -7.22 -4.63
CA ARG A 110 10.77 -7.57 -5.88
C ARG A 110 12.28 -7.52 -5.75
N GLN A 111 12.79 -6.49 -5.03
CA GLN A 111 14.22 -6.29 -4.88
C GLN A 111 14.52 -5.45 -3.64
N VAL A 112 15.63 -5.75 -2.98
CA VAL A 112 16.28 -4.89 -1.98
C VAL A 112 17.51 -4.28 -2.61
N GLU A 113 17.63 -2.96 -2.63
CA GLU A 113 18.73 -2.25 -3.23
C GLU A 113 19.41 -1.35 -2.19
N CYS A 114 20.74 -1.48 -2.08
CA CYS A 114 21.56 -0.62 -1.23
C CYS A 114 22.57 0.11 -2.10
N ILE A 115 22.38 1.42 -2.30
CA ILE A 115 23.22 2.24 -3.18
C ILE A 115 23.57 3.58 -2.51
N HIS A 116 24.85 3.94 -2.52
CA HIS A 116 25.36 5.19 -1.93
C HIS A 116 24.90 5.47 -0.49
N GLY A 117 24.82 4.43 0.36
CA GLY A 117 24.37 4.54 1.75
C GLY A 117 22.87 4.78 1.92
N ARG A 118 22.07 4.56 0.87
CA ARG A 118 20.62 4.58 0.88
C ARG A 118 20.08 3.17 0.65
N VAL A 119 18.93 2.88 1.24
CA VAL A 119 18.26 1.58 1.10
C VAL A 119 16.90 1.79 0.44
N PHE A 120 16.65 1.02 -0.61
CA PHE A 120 15.41 1.03 -1.37
C PHE A 120 14.81 -0.38 -1.43
N LEU A 121 13.49 -0.47 -1.25
CA LEU A 121 12.73 -1.70 -1.46
C LEU A 121 11.84 -1.50 -2.69
N HIS A 122 12.10 -2.25 -3.75
CA HIS A 122 11.28 -2.25 -4.95
C HIS A 122 10.09 -3.19 -4.75
N LEU A 123 8.89 -2.68 -4.90
CA LEU A 123 7.65 -3.36 -4.56
C LEU A 123 6.74 -3.51 -5.76
N GLY A 124 5.96 -4.59 -5.75
CA GLY A 124 4.80 -4.80 -6.62
C GLY A 124 3.49 -4.75 -5.85
N SER A 125 2.39 -4.71 -6.59
CA SER A 125 1.03 -4.77 -6.02
C SER A 125 0.74 -3.68 -4.98
N VAL A 126 1.25 -2.45 -5.20
CA VAL A 126 1.16 -1.35 -4.24
C VAL A 126 -0.19 -0.63 -4.34
N ASP A 127 -0.77 -0.32 -3.18
CA ASP A 127 -2.03 0.42 -3.03
C ASP A 127 -1.87 1.68 -2.15
N LEU A 128 -0.73 2.36 -2.24
CA LEU A 128 -0.40 3.55 -1.45
C LEU A 128 -0.23 4.77 -2.36
N VAL A 129 -0.62 5.94 -1.84
CA VAL A 129 -0.37 7.24 -2.49
C VAL A 129 1.12 7.59 -2.36
N ASP A 130 1.63 8.27 -3.38
CA ASP A 130 2.99 8.82 -3.37
C ASP A 130 3.26 9.70 -2.14
N GLY A 131 4.44 9.53 -1.53
CA GLY A 131 4.83 10.25 -0.33
C GLY A 131 4.22 9.74 0.97
N THR A 132 3.47 8.63 0.97
CA THR A 132 2.90 8.06 2.21
C THR A 132 4.01 7.65 3.18
N PRO A 133 3.96 8.10 4.45
CA PRO A 133 4.94 7.74 5.47
C PRO A 133 4.72 6.30 5.95
N ILE A 134 5.80 5.53 6.01
CA ILE A 134 5.84 4.15 6.50
C ILE A 134 6.42 4.16 7.91
N PHE A 135 5.75 3.48 8.84
CA PHE A 135 6.16 3.42 10.25
C PHE A 135 6.77 2.09 10.64
N ASP A 136 6.44 1.00 9.93
CA ASP A 136 7.03 -0.30 10.19
C ASP A 136 6.93 -1.19 8.94
N ILE A 137 7.87 -2.13 8.83
CA ILE A 137 7.96 -3.12 7.77
C ILE A 137 8.15 -4.49 8.44
N LYS A 138 7.29 -5.46 8.09
CA LYS A 138 7.41 -6.83 8.60
C LYS A 138 7.36 -7.82 7.44
N PRO A 139 8.13 -8.92 7.52
CA PRO A 139 7.97 -10.00 6.54
C PRO A 139 6.59 -10.64 6.66
N TYR A 140 6.02 -11.02 5.50
CA TYR A 140 4.82 -11.85 5.46
C TYR A 140 5.20 -13.31 5.68
N ILE A 141 4.52 -13.96 6.63
CA ILE A 141 4.77 -15.36 6.99
C ILE A 141 3.50 -16.17 6.71
N ALA A 142 3.52 -16.95 5.62
CA ALA A 142 2.33 -17.59 5.08
C ALA A 142 1.55 -18.44 6.10
N TYR A 143 2.23 -19.24 6.91
CA TYR A 143 1.55 -20.09 7.90
C TYR A 143 0.92 -19.31 9.07
N ALA A 144 1.39 -18.09 9.34
CA ALA A 144 0.91 -17.24 10.43
C ALA A 144 -0.10 -16.18 9.96
N ASP A 145 0.07 -15.68 8.74
CA ASP A 145 -0.66 -14.52 8.21
C ASP A 145 -1.81 -14.92 7.25
N SER A 146 -1.85 -16.20 6.80
CA SER A 146 -2.85 -16.67 5.85
C SER A 146 -3.88 -17.55 6.54
N GLU A 147 -5.17 -17.21 6.33
CA GLU A 147 -6.31 -18.02 6.74
C GLU A 147 -7.28 -18.16 5.55
N PRO A 148 -7.10 -19.19 4.71
CA PRO A 148 -7.88 -19.35 3.47
C PRO A 148 -9.39 -19.47 3.71
N GLU A 149 -9.80 -20.07 4.85
CA GLU A 149 -11.21 -20.29 5.20
C GLU A 149 -11.83 -19.12 5.98
N ALA A 150 -11.11 -17.98 6.09
CA ALA A 150 -11.59 -16.82 6.82
C ALA A 150 -12.88 -16.26 6.21
N LYS A 151 -13.87 -15.99 7.07
CA LYS A 151 -15.09 -15.30 6.66
C LYS A 151 -14.82 -13.81 6.50
N SER A 152 -15.01 -13.29 5.30
CA SER A 152 -14.75 -11.87 4.95
C SER A 152 -16.02 -11.06 4.69
N SER A 153 -17.18 -11.55 5.14
CA SER A 153 -18.48 -10.86 5.01
C SER A 153 -18.73 -10.41 3.56
N PHE A 154 -19.02 -9.11 3.37
CA PHE A 154 -19.24 -8.50 2.05
C PHE A 154 -18.03 -8.51 1.09
N ALA A 155 -16.84 -8.82 1.58
CA ALA A 155 -15.59 -8.87 0.83
C ALA A 155 -15.11 -10.30 0.56
N GLN A 156 -15.99 -11.30 0.66
CA GLN A 156 -15.64 -12.71 0.42
C GLN A 156 -15.13 -12.94 -1.00
N GLU A 157 -15.73 -12.25 -1.97
CA GLU A 157 -15.35 -12.39 -3.36
C GLU A 157 -14.51 -11.20 -3.84
N LYS A 158 -13.49 -11.49 -4.66
CA LYS A 158 -12.73 -10.46 -5.36
C LYS A 158 -13.66 -9.70 -6.32
N PRO A 159 -13.59 -8.36 -6.37
CA PRO A 159 -14.38 -7.61 -7.35
C PRO A 159 -14.05 -8.04 -8.77
N PRO A 160 -15.07 -8.23 -9.64
CA PRO A 160 -14.82 -8.50 -11.05
C PRO A 160 -14.15 -7.28 -11.71
N ALA A 161 -13.30 -7.52 -12.71
CA ALA A 161 -12.81 -6.47 -13.59
C ALA A 161 -13.99 -5.79 -14.27
N LYS A 162 -14.09 -4.47 -14.17
CA LYS A 162 -15.24 -3.70 -14.68
C LYS A 162 -15.00 -3.10 -16.07
N LEU A 163 -13.74 -2.94 -16.46
CA LEU A 163 -13.34 -2.30 -17.70
C LEU A 163 -12.35 -3.19 -18.44
N ASN A 164 -12.60 -3.37 -19.72
CA ASN A 164 -11.60 -3.83 -20.67
C ASN A 164 -10.95 -2.57 -21.26
N VAL A 165 -9.62 -2.45 -21.15
CA VAL A 165 -8.89 -1.30 -21.70
C VAL A 165 -8.14 -1.77 -22.93
N GLU A 166 -8.45 -1.18 -24.08
CA GLU A 166 -7.79 -1.43 -25.35
C GLU A 166 -7.05 -0.16 -25.79
N PHE A 167 -5.82 -0.32 -26.20
CA PHE A 167 -5.04 0.78 -26.76
C PHE A 167 -5.22 0.78 -28.28
N THR A 168 -5.51 1.96 -28.85
CA THR A 168 -5.41 2.12 -30.32
C THR A 168 -3.94 1.95 -30.75
N GLU A 169 -3.72 1.60 -32.02
CA GLU A 169 -2.34 1.46 -32.56
C GLU A 169 -1.51 2.72 -32.36
N ILE A 170 -2.11 3.90 -32.46
CA ILE A 170 -1.46 5.19 -32.22
C ILE A 170 -1.04 5.32 -30.76
N ALA A 171 -1.91 4.96 -29.81
CA ALA A 171 -1.60 5.01 -28.39
C ALA A 171 -0.51 4.01 -28.00
N GLN A 172 -0.58 2.78 -28.56
CA GLN A 172 0.43 1.75 -28.38
C GLN A 172 1.81 2.23 -28.85
N SER A 173 1.88 2.77 -30.06
CA SER A 173 3.12 3.33 -30.63
C SER A 173 3.68 4.49 -29.81
N ALA A 174 2.82 5.33 -29.24
CA ALA A 174 3.24 6.41 -28.36
C ALA A 174 3.87 5.88 -27.07
N VAL A 175 3.22 4.89 -26.40
CA VAL A 175 3.74 4.25 -25.19
C VAL A 175 5.11 3.60 -25.45
N GLU A 176 5.26 2.87 -26.55
CA GLU A 176 6.54 2.22 -26.92
C GLU A 176 7.66 3.25 -27.17
N LYS A 177 7.33 4.39 -27.75
CA LYS A 177 8.28 5.48 -27.97
C LYS A 177 8.76 6.10 -26.65
N TYR A 178 7.86 6.29 -25.68
CA TYR A 178 8.23 6.79 -24.34
C TYR A 178 9.11 5.79 -23.59
N HIS A 179 8.82 4.51 -23.62
CA HIS A 179 9.65 3.48 -22.99
C HIS A 179 11.08 3.38 -23.55
N LYS A 180 11.29 3.77 -24.81
CA LYS A 180 12.63 3.80 -25.39
C LYS A 180 13.44 5.02 -24.96
N THR A 181 12.79 6.12 -24.63
CA THR A 181 13.43 7.39 -24.25
C THR A 181 13.87 7.41 -22.79
N ASP A 182 13.18 6.68 -21.91
CA ASP A 182 13.49 6.60 -20.46
C ASP A 182 14.64 5.62 -20.11
N ARG A 183 15.25 4.94 -21.11
CA ARG A 183 16.36 4.00 -20.92
C ARG A 183 17.72 4.56 -21.40
N THR A 184 17.79 5.83 -21.73
CA THR A 184 19.02 6.56 -22.04
C THR A 184 19.29 7.62 -20.98
#